data_c82cbf48d5eab01adeaace2bfdc014f6
#
_entry.id   c82cbf48d5eab01adeaace2bfdc014f6
#
_cell.length_a   1.000
_cell.length_b   1.000
_cell.length_c   1.000
_cell.angle_alpha   90.00
_cell.angle_beta   90.00
_cell.angle_gamma   90.00
#
_symmetry.space_group_name_H-M   'P 1'
#
loop_
_entity.id
_entity.type
_entity.pdbx_description
1 polymer ?
#
loop_
_entity_poly.entity_id
_entity_poly.type
_entity_poly.pdbx_seq_one_letter_code
_entity_poly.pdbx_strand_id
1 'polypeptide(L)'
;QTALDEITNDLSDYDLYVNSDVGDQHAEEIDKEMQTVMMIAVCIILAVLIFTSHTYMEIPVLGLTFGMAALINKGTNYMFGTISFISNSVAIVLQLALAIDYAIILCHRYTEEREHMEAREATITALSKAIPEISGSSLTTLSGLAAMTFMQFKIGYDMGIILIKAIIISLLC
;
A
#
# COMPACT_ATOMS: atom_id res chain seq x y z
N GLN A 1 -6.52 30.88 5.29
CA GLN A 1 -6.68 31.22 3.86
C GLN A 1 -7.46 32.54 3.71
N THR A 2 -8.62 32.70 4.33
CA THR A 2 -9.43 33.93 4.28
C THR A 2 -8.69 35.19 4.75
N ALA A 3 -7.88 35.10 5.80
CA ALA A 3 -7.09 36.24 6.29
C ALA A 3 -5.93 36.59 5.34
N LEU A 4 -5.34 35.61 4.66
CA LEU A 4 -4.31 35.83 3.65
C LEU A 4 -4.88 36.45 2.38
N ASP A 5 -6.07 36.03 1.96
CA ASP A 5 -6.76 36.59 0.79
C ASP A 5 -7.18 38.06 1.05
N GLU A 6 -7.55 38.39 2.29
CA GLU A 6 -7.90 39.76 2.71
C GLU A 6 -6.67 40.67 2.73
N ILE A 7 -5.54 40.19 3.25
CA ILE A 7 -4.25 40.92 3.26
C ILE A 7 -3.71 41.11 1.84
N THR A 8 -3.82 40.10 0.96
CA THR A 8 -3.36 40.19 -0.42
C THR A 8 -4.18 41.15 -1.26
N ASN A 9 -5.48 41.24 -0.96
CA ASN A 9 -6.38 42.21 -1.62
C ASN A 9 -6.15 43.65 -1.16
N ASP A 10 -5.82 43.86 0.12
CA ASP A 10 -5.58 45.20 0.69
C ASP A 10 -4.21 45.74 0.29
N LEU A 11 -3.27 44.89 -0.08
CA LEU A 11 -1.90 45.21 -0.48
C LEU A 11 -1.60 44.96 -1.96
N SER A 12 -2.64 45.01 -2.81
CA SER A 12 -2.53 44.72 -4.26
C SER A 12 -1.56 45.65 -5.04
N ASP A 13 -1.14 46.76 -4.43
CA ASP A 13 -0.15 47.71 -4.99
C ASP A 13 1.31 47.37 -4.66
N TYR A 14 1.55 46.31 -3.90
CA TYR A 14 2.91 45.89 -3.50
C TYR A 14 3.17 44.46 -3.99
N ASP A 15 4.39 44.16 -4.47
CA ASP A 15 4.86 42.82 -4.73
C ASP A 15 4.95 42.02 -3.42
N LEU A 16 3.86 41.38 -3.02
CA LEU A 16 3.78 40.63 -1.78
C LEU A 16 4.27 39.19 -1.98
N TYR A 17 5.49 38.90 -1.55
CA TYR A 17 5.98 37.52 -1.45
C TYR A 17 5.54 36.93 -0.11
N VAL A 18 4.43 36.22 -0.09
CA VAL A 18 3.99 35.46 1.10
C VAL A 18 4.72 34.13 1.13
N ASN A 19 5.82 34.08 1.86
CA ASN A 19 6.51 32.82 2.17
C ASN A 19 5.96 32.29 3.49
N SER A 20 5.15 31.22 3.43
CA SER A 20 4.62 30.55 4.61
C SER A 20 5.55 29.41 5.00
N ASP A 21 6.54 29.69 5.83
CA ASP A 21 7.43 28.70 6.46
C ASP A 21 6.67 27.59 7.24
N VAL A 22 5.45 27.90 7.68
CA VAL A 22 4.61 26.98 8.45
C VAL A 22 4.12 25.79 7.60
N GLY A 23 3.88 26.02 6.30
CA GLY A 23 3.43 24.94 5.38
C GLY A 23 4.55 23.96 5.05
N ASP A 24 5.77 24.46 4.86
CA ASP A 24 6.92 23.64 4.50
C ASP A 24 7.45 22.83 5.70
N GLN A 25 7.45 23.42 6.90
CA GLN A 25 7.84 22.70 8.13
C GLN A 25 6.88 21.55 8.45
N HIS A 26 5.57 21.77 8.31
CA HIS A 26 4.59 20.70 8.51
C HIS A 26 4.70 19.59 7.46
N ALA A 27 5.03 19.91 6.22
CA ALA A 27 5.25 18.92 5.19
C ALA A 27 6.48 18.04 5.45
N GLU A 28 7.60 18.66 5.92
CA GLU A 28 8.81 17.92 6.29
C GLU A 28 8.63 17.08 7.56
N GLU A 29 7.87 17.56 8.55
CA GLU A 29 7.55 16.81 9.76
C GLU A 29 6.71 15.60 9.43
N ILE A 30 5.66 15.75 8.60
CA ILE A 30 4.81 14.66 8.13
C ILE A 30 5.66 13.64 7.34
N ASP A 31 6.59 14.08 6.51
CA ASP A 31 7.46 13.18 5.74
C ASP A 31 8.33 12.30 6.66
N LYS A 32 8.93 12.88 7.68
CA LYS A 32 9.73 12.16 8.68
C LYS A 32 8.90 11.18 9.50
N GLU A 33 7.71 11.59 9.93
CA GLU A 33 6.79 10.72 10.66
C GLU A 33 6.33 9.54 9.79
N MET A 34 6.00 9.79 8.53
CA MET A 34 5.60 8.74 7.60
C MET A 34 6.73 7.77 7.27
N GLN A 35 7.98 8.24 7.16
CA GLN A 35 9.15 7.37 7.02
C GLN A 35 9.33 6.47 8.25
N THR A 36 9.12 7.01 9.44
CA THR A 36 9.20 6.26 10.69
C THR A 36 8.11 5.18 10.74
N VAL A 37 6.87 5.53 10.41
CA VAL A 37 5.74 4.59 10.33
C VAL A 37 6.01 3.50 9.31
N MET A 38 6.55 3.84 8.13
CA MET A 38 6.89 2.88 7.09
C MET A 38 8.00 1.92 7.54
N MET A 39 9.01 2.42 8.26
CA MET A 39 10.08 1.59 8.81
C MET A 39 9.55 0.62 9.87
N ILE A 40 8.68 1.07 10.76
CA ILE A 40 8.00 0.24 11.75
C ILE A 40 7.14 -0.83 11.07
N ALA A 41 6.36 -0.45 10.06
CA ALA A 41 5.53 -1.38 9.31
C ALA A 41 6.37 -2.47 8.64
N VAL A 42 7.47 -2.13 7.98
CA VAL A 42 8.40 -3.10 7.37
C VAL A 42 9.00 -4.02 8.44
N CYS A 43 9.38 -3.51 9.61
CA CYS A 43 9.90 -4.33 10.71
C CYS A 43 8.84 -5.33 11.21
N ILE A 44 7.59 -4.90 11.38
CA ILE A 44 6.48 -5.78 11.78
C ILE A 44 6.26 -6.86 10.72
N ILE A 45 6.26 -6.48 9.46
CA ILE A 45 6.11 -7.37 8.31
C ILE A 45 7.20 -8.44 8.30
N LEU A 46 8.45 -8.06 8.46
CA LEU A 46 9.57 -8.99 8.55
C LEU A 46 9.45 -9.92 9.77
N ALA A 47 9.03 -9.39 10.91
CA ALA A 47 8.78 -10.19 12.11
C ALA A 47 7.69 -11.25 11.85
N VAL A 48 6.56 -10.85 11.28
CA VAL A 48 5.46 -11.78 10.93
C VAL A 48 5.95 -12.85 9.95
N LEU A 49 6.70 -12.45 8.91
CA LEU A 49 7.28 -13.38 7.94
C LEU A 49 8.20 -14.41 8.62
N ILE A 50 9.06 -13.98 9.53
CA ILE A 50 9.96 -14.87 10.28
C ILE A 50 9.18 -15.86 11.15
N PHE A 51 8.11 -15.40 11.82
CA PHE A 51 7.29 -16.25 12.66
C PHE A 51 6.40 -17.21 11.88
N THR A 52 5.95 -16.82 10.70
CA THR A 52 5.00 -17.61 9.89
C THR A 52 5.74 -18.56 8.92
N SER A 53 6.95 -18.21 8.52
CA SER A 53 7.73 -19.00 7.55
C SER A 53 8.27 -20.27 8.19
N HIS A 54 7.98 -21.40 7.57
CA HIS A 54 8.50 -22.71 7.96
C HIS A 54 9.89 -23.02 7.37
N THR A 55 10.32 -22.24 6.37
CA THR A 55 11.59 -22.46 5.66
C THR A 55 12.35 -21.16 5.48
N TYR A 56 13.64 -21.15 5.83
CA TYR A 56 14.49 -19.95 5.68
C TYR A 56 14.57 -19.41 4.26
N MET A 57 14.34 -20.24 3.23
CA MET A 57 14.34 -19.81 1.83
C MET A 57 13.05 -19.09 1.40
N GLU A 58 11.98 -19.26 2.12
CA GLU A 58 10.69 -18.62 1.86
C GLU A 58 10.75 -17.11 2.10
N ILE A 59 11.44 -16.69 3.17
CA ILE A 59 11.59 -15.29 3.55
C ILE A 59 12.19 -14.42 2.43
N PRO A 60 13.37 -14.77 1.84
CA PRO A 60 13.96 -13.97 0.78
C PRO A 60 13.12 -13.97 -0.51
N VAL A 61 12.46 -15.08 -0.84
CA VAL A 61 11.60 -15.16 -2.04
C VAL A 61 10.40 -14.27 -1.89
N LEU A 62 9.68 -14.35 -0.78
CA LEU A 62 8.53 -13.49 -0.49
C LEU A 62 8.95 -12.01 -0.37
N GLY A 63 10.07 -11.74 0.31
CA GLY A 63 10.61 -10.38 0.42
C GLY A 63 10.95 -9.77 -0.95
N LEU A 64 11.49 -10.55 -1.87
CA LEU A 64 11.79 -10.11 -3.22
C LEU A 64 10.51 -9.86 -4.03
N THR A 65 9.52 -10.74 -3.92
CA THR A 65 8.22 -10.58 -4.57
C THR A 65 7.51 -9.31 -4.08
N PHE A 66 7.48 -9.08 -2.77
CA PHE A 66 6.88 -7.89 -2.18
C PHE A 66 7.63 -6.62 -2.56
N GLY A 67 8.97 -6.66 -2.59
CA GLY A 67 9.80 -5.57 -3.06
C GLY A 67 9.50 -5.21 -4.53
N MET A 68 9.38 -6.21 -5.39
CA MET A 68 9.00 -6.02 -6.79
C MET A 68 7.59 -5.41 -6.92
N ALA A 69 6.61 -5.92 -6.18
CA ALA A 69 5.25 -5.37 -6.17
C ALA A 69 5.22 -3.90 -5.73
N ALA A 70 5.98 -3.55 -4.68
CA ALA A 70 6.10 -2.17 -4.20
C ALA A 70 6.78 -1.25 -5.24
N LEU A 71 7.83 -1.74 -5.93
CA LEU A 71 8.50 -1.00 -6.99
C LEU A 71 7.58 -0.76 -8.18
N ILE A 72 6.81 -1.76 -8.62
CA ILE A 72 5.83 -1.63 -9.69
C ILE A 72 4.74 -0.63 -9.29
N ASN A 73 4.26 -0.69 -8.05
CA ASN A 73 3.27 0.25 -7.55
C ASN A 73 3.80 1.69 -7.55
N LYS A 74 5.02 1.90 -7.05
CA LYS A 74 5.67 3.22 -7.04
C LYS A 74 5.94 3.72 -8.47
N GLY A 75 6.41 2.85 -9.37
CA GLY A 75 6.67 3.19 -10.76
C GLY A 75 5.40 3.59 -11.53
N THR A 76 4.29 2.89 -11.29
CA THR A 76 3.01 3.20 -11.92
C THR A 76 2.31 4.43 -11.30
N ASN A 77 2.71 4.88 -10.10
CA ASN A 77 2.21 6.12 -9.53
C ASN A 77 2.53 7.34 -10.39
N TYR A 78 3.66 7.32 -11.12
CA TYR A 78 4.03 8.39 -12.05
C TYR A 78 2.97 8.64 -13.14
N MET A 79 2.20 7.63 -13.52
CA MET A 79 1.13 7.76 -14.54
C MET A 79 -0.11 8.50 -14.03
N PHE A 80 -0.28 8.61 -12.72
CA PHE A 80 -1.47 9.24 -12.10
C PHE A 80 -1.26 10.71 -11.70
N GLY A 81 -0.09 11.31 -12.03
CA GLY A 81 0.20 12.72 -11.76
C GLY A 81 0.61 13.00 -10.31
N THR A 82 0.19 14.15 -9.78
CA THR A 82 0.52 14.57 -8.42
C THR A 82 -0.30 13.80 -7.38
N ILE A 83 0.29 12.77 -6.82
CA ILE A 83 -0.29 11.96 -5.75
C ILE A 83 0.12 12.57 -4.41
N SER A 84 -0.81 12.68 -3.47
CA SER A 84 -0.48 13.07 -2.11
C SER A 84 0.53 12.09 -1.50
N PHE A 85 1.56 12.61 -0.86
CA PHE A 85 2.58 11.83 -0.18
C PHE A 85 1.96 10.84 0.84
N ILE A 86 0.95 11.30 1.58
CA ILE A 86 0.21 10.48 2.54
C ILE A 86 -0.45 9.29 1.84
N SER A 87 -1.12 9.50 0.71
CA SER A 87 -1.78 8.44 -0.06
C SER A 87 -0.80 7.40 -0.56
N ASN A 88 0.38 7.83 -1.00
CA ASN A 88 1.43 6.93 -1.48
C ASN A 88 1.99 6.04 -0.35
N SER A 89 2.25 6.60 0.82
CA SER A 89 2.79 5.87 1.97
C SER A 89 1.78 4.86 2.52
N VAL A 90 0.53 5.26 2.68
CA VAL A 90 -0.56 4.37 3.12
C VAL A 90 -0.76 3.23 2.11
N ALA A 91 -0.69 3.51 0.80
CA ALA A 91 -0.82 2.49 -0.23
C ALA A 91 0.28 1.43 -0.16
N ILE A 92 1.54 1.83 0.08
CA ILE A 92 2.66 0.88 0.20
C ILE A 92 2.48 -0.01 1.44
N VAL A 93 2.12 0.57 2.59
CA VAL A 93 1.91 -0.19 3.83
C VAL A 93 0.75 -1.18 3.66
N LEU A 94 -0.38 -0.73 3.12
CA LEU A 94 -1.53 -1.60 2.89
C LEU A 94 -1.21 -2.71 1.87
N GLN A 95 -0.51 -2.37 0.79
CA GLN A 95 -0.09 -3.34 -0.21
C GLN A 95 0.79 -4.43 0.40
N LEU A 96 1.78 -4.06 1.21
CA LEU A 96 2.66 -5.01 1.88
C LEU A 96 1.89 -5.89 2.86
N ALA A 97 0.98 -5.32 3.65
CA ALA A 97 0.15 -6.07 4.59
C ALA A 97 -0.72 -7.11 3.88
N LEU A 98 -1.42 -6.73 2.81
CA LEU A 98 -2.25 -7.65 2.04
C LEU A 98 -1.42 -8.71 1.29
N ALA A 99 -0.26 -8.34 0.76
CA ALA A 99 0.63 -9.30 0.10
C ALA A 99 1.09 -10.41 1.05
N ILE A 100 1.36 -10.07 2.32
CA ILE A 100 1.70 -11.05 3.35
C ILE A 100 0.52 -11.96 3.66
N ASP A 101 -0.68 -11.42 3.85
CA ASP A 101 -1.88 -12.21 4.11
C ASP A 101 -2.11 -13.23 2.99
N TYR A 102 -1.94 -12.84 1.73
CA TYR A 102 -2.07 -13.74 0.58
C TYR A 102 -0.98 -14.80 0.56
N ALA A 103 0.26 -14.42 0.88
CA ALA A 103 1.36 -15.37 0.98
C ALA A 103 1.14 -16.39 2.10
N ILE A 104 0.67 -15.95 3.26
CA ILE A 104 0.37 -16.83 4.41
C ILE A 104 -0.71 -17.84 4.03
N ILE A 105 -1.80 -17.39 3.42
CA ILE A 105 -2.87 -18.29 2.96
C ILE A 105 -2.32 -19.32 1.98
N LEU A 106 -1.55 -18.89 0.99
CA LEU A 106 -0.97 -19.80 -0.02
C LEU A 106 0.01 -20.80 0.60
N CYS A 107 0.92 -20.33 1.44
CA CYS A 107 1.92 -21.19 2.10
C CYS A 107 1.26 -22.19 3.05
N HIS A 108 0.24 -21.77 3.79
CA HIS A 108 -0.50 -22.65 4.67
C HIS A 108 -1.21 -23.77 3.88
N ARG A 109 -1.90 -23.41 2.81
CA ARG A 109 -2.54 -24.39 1.90
C ARG A 109 -1.52 -25.31 1.25
N TYR A 110 -0.37 -24.78 0.84
CA TYR A 110 0.70 -25.62 0.28
C TYR A 110 1.25 -26.63 1.29
N THR A 111 1.48 -26.22 2.53
CA THR A 111 1.98 -27.10 3.58
C THR A 111 0.99 -28.21 3.88
N GLU A 112 -0.30 -27.89 3.97
CA GLU A 112 -1.38 -28.86 4.19
C GLU A 112 -1.42 -29.92 3.07
N GLU A 113 -1.37 -29.50 1.80
CA GLU A 113 -1.44 -30.44 0.67
C GLU A 113 -0.13 -31.23 0.50
N ARG A 114 1.00 -30.65 0.90
CA ARG A 114 2.31 -31.28 0.78
C ARG A 114 2.50 -32.49 1.67
N GLU A 115 1.72 -32.61 2.74
CA GLU A 115 1.72 -33.81 3.60
C GLU A 115 1.16 -35.05 2.88
N HIS A 116 0.32 -34.85 1.86
CA HIS A 116 -0.43 -35.93 1.22
C HIS A 116 -0.08 -36.13 -0.27
N MET A 117 0.63 -35.19 -0.89
CA MET A 117 0.90 -35.18 -2.33
C MET A 117 2.36 -34.81 -2.64
N GLU A 118 2.78 -35.10 -3.88
CA GLU A 118 4.06 -34.62 -4.39
C GLU A 118 4.06 -33.08 -4.56
N ALA A 119 5.24 -32.45 -4.50
CA ALA A 119 5.39 -30.99 -4.50
C ALA A 119 4.62 -30.29 -5.65
N ARG A 120 4.63 -30.86 -6.84
CA ARG A 120 3.95 -30.30 -8.01
C ARG A 120 2.44 -30.35 -7.88
N GLU A 121 1.90 -31.48 -7.45
CA GLU A 121 0.45 -31.66 -7.27
C GLU A 121 -0.05 -30.83 -6.09
N ALA A 122 0.69 -30.80 -5.00
CA ALA A 122 0.40 -29.97 -3.84
C ALA A 122 0.34 -28.48 -4.21
N THR A 123 1.26 -27.99 -5.05
CA THR A 123 1.22 -26.59 -5.52
C THR A 123 -0.02 -26.28 -6.33
N ILE A 124 -0.40 -27.15 -7.27
CA ILE A 124 -1.58 -26.96 -8.11
C ILE A 124 -2.85 -26.95 -7.26
N THR A 125 -2.96 -27.89 -6.33
CA THR A 125 -4.12 -28.03 -5.46
C THR A 125 -4.21 -26.86 -4.46
N ALA A 126 -3.10 -26.49 -3.85
CA ALA A 126 -3.03 -25.34 -2.95
C ALA A 126 -3.45 -24.04 -3.67
N LEU A 127 -2.92 -23.81 -4.88
CA LEU A 127 -3.27 -22.64 -5.68
C LEU A 127 -4.77 -22.61 -6.04
N SER A 128 -5.33 -23.75 -6.45
CA SER A 128 -6.75 -23.85 -6.81
C SER A 128 -7.68 -23.57 -5.62
N LYS A 129 -7.26 -23.89 -4.39
CA LYS A 129 -7.99 -23.61 -3.15
C LYS A 129 -7.76 -22.18 -2.64
N ALA A 130 -6.54 -21.67 -2.73
CA ALA A 130 -6.19 -20.34 -2.24
C ALA A 130 -6.75 -19.21 -3.13
N ILE A 131 -6.80 -19.38 -4.46
CA ILE A 131 -7.28 -18.32 -5.36
C ILE A 131 -8.72 -17.87 -5.04
N PRO A 132 -9.73 -18.73 -4.85
CA PRO A 132 -11.07 -18.29 -4.48
C PRO A 132 -11.12 -17.58 -3.13
N GLU A 133 -10.34 -18.03 -2.16
CA GLU A 133 -10.28 -17.47 -0.81
C GLU A 133 -9.67 -16.06 -0.84
N ILE A 134 -8.51 -15.90 -1.49
CA ILE A 134 -7.82 -14.61 -1.68
C ILE A 134 -8.68 -13.66 -2.52
N SER A 135 -9.31 -14.14 -3.59
CA SER A 135 -10.17 -13.32 -4.46
C SER A 135 -11.40 -12.81 -3.72
N GLY A 136 -12.02 -13.63 -2.88
CA GLY A 136 -13.17 -13.24 -2.06
C GLY A 136 -12.81 -12.12 -1.05
N SER A 137 -11.71 -12.29 -0.34
CA SER A 137 -11.18 -11.28 0.59
C SER A 137 -10.84 -9.97 -0.12
N SER A 138 -10.10 -10.07 -1.24
CA SER A 138 -9.70 -8.90 -2.04
C SER A 138 -10.89 -8.15 -2.60
N LEU A 139 -11.94 -8.86 -3.07
CA LEU A 139 -13.15 -8.23 -3.60
C LEU A 139 -13.89 -7.42 -2.53
N THR A 140 -13.92 -7.93 -1.30
CA THR A 140 -14.52 -7.20 -0.17
C THR A 140 -13.76 -5.90 0.12
N THR A 141 -12.43 -5.98 0.16
CA THR A 141 -11.56 -4.80 0.38
C THR A 141 -11.70 -3.80 -0.77
N LEU A 142 -11.68 -4.28 -2.02
CA LEU A 142 -11.88 -3.43 -3.21
C LEU A 142 -13.24 -2.73 -3.20
N SER A 143 -14.30 -3.41 -2.75
CA SER A 143 -15.63 -2.81 -2.64
C SER A 143 -15.66 -1.67 -1.61
N GLY A 144 -15.00 -1.85 -0.46
CA GLY A 144 -14.85 -0.80 0.56
C GLY A 144 -14.06 0.40 0.05
N LEU A 145 -12.96 0.16 -0.66
CA LEU A 145 -12.15 1.24 -1.24
C LEU A 145 -12.85 1.91 -2.42
N ALA A 146 -13.64 1.17 -3.22
CA ALA A 146 -14.48 1.76 -4.25
C ALA A 146 -15.50 2.73 -3.66
N ALA A 147 -16.04 2.45 -2.48
CA ALA A 147 -16.91 3.41 -1.80
C ALA A 147 -16.20 4.73 -1.46
N MET A 148 -14.90 4.71 -1.18
CA MET A 148 -14.11 5.93 -0.95
C MET A 148 -14.01 6.81 -2.21
N THR A 149 -14.04 6.23 -3.41
CA THR A 149 -13.98 7.01 -4.65
C THR A 149 -15.23 7.84 -4.90
N PHE A 150 -16.35 7.54 -4.22
CA PHE A 150 -17.57 8.34 -4.27
C PHE A 150 -17.59 9.49 -3.24
N MET A 151 -16.56 9.63 -2.41
CA MET A 151 -16.46 10.75 -1.48
C MET A 151 -16.21 12.06 -2.23
N GLN A 152 -16.86 13.12 -1.77
CA GLN A 152 -16.72 14.46 -2.36
C GLN A 152 -15.37 15.13 -2.03
N PHE A 153 -14.62 14.57 -1.08
CA PHE A 153 -13.28 15.05 -0.73
C PHE A 153 -12.24 14.50 -1.69
N LYS A 154 -11.48 15.39 -2.32
CA LYS A 154 -10.42 15.04 -3.27
C LYS A 154 -9.41 14.02 -2.70
N ILE A 155 -9.06 14.15 -1.41
CA ILE A 155 -8.13 13.23 -0.74
C ILE A 155 -8.72 11.80 -0.68
N GLY A 156 -10.01 11.64 -0.38
CA GLY A 156 -10.67 10.34 -0.34
C GLY A 156 -10.70 9.66 -1.71
N TYR A 157 -10.98 10.42 -2.76
CA TYR A 157 -10.95 9.95 -4.15
C TYR A 157 -9.55 9.49 -4.56
N ASP A 158 -8.52 10.31 -4.33
CA ASP A 158 -7.13 10.00 -4.66
C ASP A 158 -6.65 8.75 -3.90
N MET A 159 -6.92 8.66 -2.59
CA MET A 159 -6.61 7.49 -1.79
C MET A 159 -7.32 6.24 -2.30
N GLY A 160 -8.61 6.32 -2.60
CA GLY A 160 -9.40 5.19 -3.09
C GLY A 160 -8.79 4.57 -4.35
N ILE A 161 -8.47 5.39 -5.35
CA ILE A 161 -7.89 4.92 -6.63
C ILE A 161 -6.51 4.30 -6.41
N ILE A 162 -5.65 4.94 -5.63
CA ILE A 162 -4.28 4.45 -5.40
C ILE A 162 -4.28 3.13 -4.64
N LEU A 163 -5.15 2.99 -3.63
CA LEU A 163 -5.28 1.78 -2.85
C LEU A 163 -5.87 0.63 -3.67
N ILE A 164 -6.89 0.88 -4.49
CA ILE A 164 -7.44 -0.12 -5.43
C ILE A 164 -6.35 -0.62 -6.37
N LYS A 165 -5.58 0.28 -6.97
CA LYS A 165 -4.45 -0.07 -7.83
C LYS A 165 -3.41 -0.92 -7.10
N ALA A 166 -3.04 -0.53 -5.87
CA ALA A 166 -2.07 -1.24 -5.05
C ALA A 166 -2.51 -2.69 -4.77
N ILE A 167 -3.80 -2.90 -4.46
CA ILE A 167 -4.37 -4.24 -4.23
C ILE A 167 -4.35 -5.07 -5.51
N ILE A 168 -4.73 -4.51 -6.64
CA ILE A 168 -4.71 -5.23 -7.93
C ILE A 168 -3.28 -5.67 -8.27
N ILE A 169 -2.29 -4.80 -8.09
CA ILE A 169 -0.89 -5.15 -8.30
C ILE A 169 -0.45 -6.26 -7.35
N SER A 170 -0.83 -6.16 -6.08
CA SER A 170 -0.51 -7.19 -5.07
C SER A 170 -1.14 -8.55 -5.38
N LEU A 171 -2.31 -8.55 -5.99
CA LEU A 171 -3.02 -9.78 -6.38
C LEU A 171 -2.39 -10.46 -7.60
N LEU A 172 -1.73 -9.67 -8.47
CA LEU A 172 -1.11 -10.15 -9.70
C LEU A 172 0.35 -10.61 -9.51
N CYS A 173 1.00 -10.18 -8.42
CA CYS A 173 2.38 -10.56 -8.09
C CYS A 173 2.44 -11.79 -7.20
#